data_66c42e09dcdb1165fc5fadac58255b82
#
_entry.id   66c42e09dcdb1165fc5fadac58255b82
#
_cell.length_a   1.000
_cell.length_b   1.000
_cell.length_c   1.000
_cell.angle_alpha   90.00
_cell.angle_beta   90.00
_cell.angle_gamma   90.00
#
_symmetry.space_group_name_H-M   'P 1'
#
loop_
_entity.id
_entity.type
_entity.pdbx_description
1 polymer ?
#
loop_
_entity_poly.entity_id
_entity_poly.type
_entity_poly.pdbx_seq_one_letter_code
_entity_poly.pdbx_strand_id
1 'polypeptide(L)'
;LADPPPPPPAANMWGLLDPVSSGSPLLFLVAGFVAALLTIGGIAIGVWRRILAAFRMTVGLRREQAKKIRKLACGVRPAYVDQILGEPAMEAVGDSGVIRRVYLMADCFITVYVRSSEVVAFAITVHGRRFVPRLPIPWGQHGLKRKGVLKVKLGRSRYFDLYREAGETSSFVGARNVGYYEKYYLGNPGYYQKYVLDSNNASPIGMPFDVDPPTNSDRDDNLLDPAAPPDGWEEFHKRWSPNTLCVIGPHESEEGINPLGIEYDAVRVLPLWRR
;
A
#
# COMPACT_ATOMS: atom_id res chain seq x y z
N LEU A 1 94.16 -15.43 13.28
CA LEU A 1 92.77 -14.98 13.33
C LEU A 1 92.81 -13.47 13.21
N ALA A 2 92.46 -12.92 12.03
CA ALA A 2 92.38 -11.48 11.77
C ALA A 2 90.99 -11.00 12.18
N ASP A 3 90.97 -9.88 12.88
CA ASP A 3 89.73 -9.24 13.29
C ASP A 3 88.87 -8.78 12.07
N PRO A 4 87.52 -8.90 12.11
CA PRO A 4 86.72 -8.45 11.03
C PRO A 4 86.77 -6.91 10.92
N PRO A 5 86.62 -6.34 9.72
CA PRO A 5 86.65 -4.91 9.52
C PRO A 5 85.42 -4.24 10.16
N PRO A 6 85.55 -3.00 10.64
CA PRO A 6 84.45 -2.28 11.28
C PRO A 6 83.36 -2.01 10.27
N PRO A 7 82.10 -1.99 10.72
CA PRO A 7 80.95 -1.71 9.87
C PRO A 7 80.99 -0.27 9.31
N PRO A 8 80.47 -0.04 8.08
CA PRO A 8 80.49 1.28 7.51
C PRO A 8 79.55 2.22 8.31
N PRO A 9 79.88 3.53 8.36
CA PRO A 9 79.08 4.51 9.11
C PRO A 9 77.64 4.57 8.53
N ALA A 10 76.67 4.53 9.40
CA ALA A 10 75.24 4.66 9.05
C ALA A 10 75.07 5.96 8.27
N ALA A 11 74.69 5.85 7.01
CA ALA A 11 74.30 6.98 6.18
C ALA A 11 73.07 7.64 6.82
N ASN A 12 73.27 8.91 7.20
CA ASN A 12 72.18 9.73 7.74
C ASN A 12 71.15 9.93 6.64
N MET A 13 70.13 9.05 6.64
CA MET A 13 68.94 9.09 5.73
C MET A 13 67.98 10.26 6.02
N TRP A 14 68.36 11.12 6.97
CA TRP A 14 67.53 12.30 7.35
C TRP A 14 67.93 13.60 6.63
N GLY A 15 68.95 13.58 5.77
CA GLY A 15 69.39 14.75 5.03
C GLY A 15 68.64 15.10 3.77
N LEU A 16 67.57 14.34 3.42
CA LEU A 16 66.76 14.56 2.21
C LEU A 16 65.41 15.24 2.47
N LEU A 17 65.14 15.64 3.70
CA LEU A 17 63.97 16.47 4.02
C LEU A 17 64.42 17.93 4.23
N ASP A 18 65.05 18.51 3.23
CA ASP A 18 65.13 19.96 3.19
C ASP A 18 63.72 20.49 3.10
N PRO A 19 63.27 21.33 4.05
CA PRO A 19 61.98 21.95 3.93
C PRO A 19 62.00 22.84 2.68
N VAL A 20 61.13 22.49 1.70
CA VAL A 20 60.84 23.34 0.57
C VAL A 20 60.34 24.67 1.15
N SER A 21 61.29 25.50 1.53
CA SER A 21 61.08 26.86 1.97
C SER A 21 60.72 27.69 0.77
N SER A 22 59.60 28.37 0.85
CA SER A 22 59.07 29.46 0.02
C SER A 22 57.86 29.16 -0.87
N GLY A 23 57.01 28.21 -0.51
CA GLY A 23 55.64 28.25 -1.00
C GLY A 23 54.96 29.46 -0.36
N SER A 24 54.52 30.44 -1.16
CA SER A 24 53.85 31.60 -0.62
C SER A 24 52.66 31.16 0.24
N PRO A 25 52.45 31.70 1.44
CA PRO A 25 51.36 31.31 2.35
C PRO A 25 50.00 31.40 1.66
N LEU A 26 49.91 32.17 0.61
CA LEU A 26 48.71 32.35 -0.23
C LEU A 26 48.40 31.08 -1.03
N LEU A 27 49.39 30.34 -1.52
CA LEU A 27 49.23 29.04 -2.22
C LEU A 27 48.66 27.95 -1.30
N PHE A 28 49.15 27.88 -0.06
CA PHE A 28 48.62 26.94 0.94
C PHE A 28 47.17 27.26 1.35
N LEU A 29 46.83 28.54 1.48
CA LEU A 29 45.47 28.96 1.75
C LEU A 29 44.52 28.63 0.60
N VAL A 30 44.91 28.88 -0.63
CA VAL A 30 44.08 28.51 -1.82
C VAL A 30 43.91 27.03 -1.95
N ALA A 31 45.02 26.24 -1.78
CA ALA A 31 44.93 24.77 -1.84
C ALA A 31 44.03 24.21 -0.72
N GLY A 32 44.16 24.72 0.49
CA GLY A 32 43.31 24.36 1.62
C GLY A 32 41.81 24.68 1.39
N PHE A 33 41.53 25.86 0.82
CA PHE A 33 40.16 26.26 0.48
C PHE A 33 39.56 25.35 -0.62
N VAL A 34 40.31 25.06 -1.67
CA VAL A 34 39.87 24.13 -2.73
C VAL A 34 39.61 22.73 -2.18
N ALA A 35 40.54 22.22 -1.34
CA ALA A 35 40.36 20.92 -0.69
C ALA A 35 39.11 20.88 0.21
N ALA A 36 38.86 21.93 0.97
CA ALA A 36 37.67 22.05 1.80
C ALA A 36 36.38 22.08 0.95
N LEU A 37 36.37 22.81 -0.15
CA LEU A 37 35.20 22.83 -1.07
C LEU A 37 34.95 21.47 -1.71
N LEU A 38 36.00 20.75 -2.13
CA LEU A 38 35.88 19.42 -2.70
C LEU A 38 35.38 18.42 -1.67
N THR A 39 35.82 18.52 -0.42
CA THR A 39 35.36 17.66 0.68
C THR A 39 33.89 17.91 1.00
N ILE A 40 33.49 19.17 1.13
CA ILE A 40 32.08 19.56 1.37
C ILE A 40 31.21 19.11 0.20
N GLY A 41 31.65 19.32 -1.03
CA GLY A 41 30.97 18.86 -2.24
C GLY A 41 30.79 17.33 -2.28
N GLY A 42 31.84 16.59 -1.93
CA GLY A 42 31.80 15.12 -1.85
C GLY A 42 30.81 14.61 -0.80
N ILE A 43 30.80 15.23 0.39
CA ILE A 43 29.85 14.89 1.47
C ILE A 43 28.41 15.22 1.01
N ALA A 44 28.18 16.39 0.43
CA ALA A 44 26.87 16.80 -0.05
C ALA A 44 26.33 15.85 -1.12
N ILE A 45 27.15 15.42 -2.08
CA ILE A 45 26.78 14.44 -3.11
C ILE A 45 26.48 13.07 -2.46
N GLY A 46 27.28 12.63 -1.49
CA GLY A 46 27.07 11.38 -0.76
C GLY A 46 25.74 11.36 0.00
N VAL A 47 25.45 12.43 0.73
CA VAL A 47 24.18 12.62 1.45
C VAL A 47 23.01 12.66 0.47
N TRP A 48 23.12 13.43 -0.62
CA TRP A 48 22.10 13.52 -1.65
C TRP A 48 21.79 12.15 -2.29
N ARG A 49 22.82 11.37 -2.61
CA ARG A 49 22.64 10.00 -3.14
C ARG A 49 21.92 9.08 -2.15
N ARG A 50 22.22 9.16 -0.85
CA ARG A 50 21.50 8.41 0.20
C ARG A 50 20.05 8.85 0.33
N ILE A 51 19.78 10.15 0.29
CA ILE A 51 18.42 10.69 0.32
C ILE A 51 17.64 10.22 -0.92
N LEU A 52 18.22 10.31 -2.11
CA LEU A 52 17.59 9.82 -3.34
C LEU A 52 17.35 8.31 -3.31
N ALA A 53 18.28 7.51 -2.79
CA ALA A 53 18.11 6.08 -2.63
C ALA A 53 16.95 5.78 -1.66
N ALA A 54 16.91 6.41 -0.49
CA ALA A 54 15.83 6.28 0.47
C ALA A 54 14.48 6.73 -0.11
N PHE A 55 14.46 7.81 -0.89
CA PHE A 55 13.27 8.29 -1.57
C PHE A 55 12.77 7.30 -2.64
N ARG A 56 13.69 6.72 -3.44
CA ARG A 56 13.33 5.67 -4.41
C ARG A 56 12.81 4.41 -3.74
N MET A 57 13.41 4.00 -2.63
CA MET A 57 12.99 2.83 -1.86
C MET A 57 11.61 3.01 -1.21
N THR A 58 11.19 4.24 -0.91
CA THR A 58 9.91 4.51 -0.26
C THR A 58 8.84 4.98 -1.24
N VAL A 59 9.04 6.13 -1.87
CA VAL A 59 8.03 6.75 -2.75
C VAL A 59 7.97 6.04 -4.12
N GLY A 60 9.13 5.63 -4.66
CA GLY A 60 9.21 4.89 -5.92
C GLY A 60 8.49 3.56 -5.81
N LEU A 61 8.75 2.80 -4.75
CA LEU A 61 8.10 1.51 -4.48
C LEU A 61 6.58 1.66 -4.42
N ARG A 62 6.07 2.67 -3.68
CA ARG A 62 4.63 2.94 -3.58
C ARG A 62 3.99 3.28 -4.92
N ARG A 63 4.69 4.05 -5.76
CA ARG A 63 4.20 4.35 -7.12
C ARG A 63 4.11 3.09 -7.98
N GLU A 64 5.11 2.22 -7.92
CA GLU A 64 5.10 0.94 -8.63
C GLU A 64 3.98 0.03 -8.12
N GLN A 65 3.78 -0.08 -6.82
CA GLN A 65 2.67 -0.83 -6.25
C GLN A 65 1.32 -0.29 -6.74
N ALA A 66 1.13 1.03 -6.70
CA ALA A 66 -0.10 1.65 -7.19
C ALA A 66 -0.34 1.42 -8.69
N LYS A 67 0.72 1.35 -9.52
CA LYS A 67 0.61 0.98 -10.94
C LYS A 67 0.21 -0.49 -11.12
N LYS A 68 0.80 -1.40 -10.35
CA LYS A 68 0.48 -2.82 -10.37
C LYS A 68 -0.98 -3.07 -10.01
N ILE A 69 -1.46 -2.47 -8.93
CA ILE A 69 -2.84 -2.57 -8.46
C ILE A 69 -3.84 -2.12 -9.53
N ARG A 70 -3.55 -1.05 -10.26
CA ARG A 70 -4.44 -0.54 -11.33
C ARG A 70 -4.58 -1.46 -12.54
N LYS A 71 -3.74 -2.47 -12.65
CA LYS A 71 -3.80 -3.46 -13.73
C LYS A 71 -4.66 -4.68 -13.36
N LEU A 72 -5.08 -4.77 -12.10
CA LEU A 72 -5.96 -5.85 -11.65
C LEU A 72 -7.34 -5.68 -12.28
N ALA A 73 -7.90 -6.78 -12.74
CA ALA A 73 -9.23 -6.85 -13.34
C ALA A 73 -9.83 -8.23 -13.08
N CYS A 74 -11.15 -8.31 -13.03
CA CYS A 74 -11.87 -9.57 -13.08
C CYS A 74 -11.91 -10.12 -14.51
N GLY A 75 -12.09 -11.43 -14.68
CA GLY A 75 -12.09 -12.13 -15.97
C GLY A 75 -10.70 -12.41 -16.54
N VAL A 76 -9.62 -12.03 -15.86
CA VAL A 76 -8.26 -12.35 -16.28
C VAL A 76 -7.81 -13.70 -15.73
N ARG A 77 -6.81 -14.32 -16.38
CA ARG A 77 -6.21 -15.56 -15.88
C ARG A 77 -5.32 -15.29 -14.66
N PRO A 78 -5.26 -16.20 -13.67
CA PRO A 78 -4.40 -16.06 -12.50
C PRO A 78 -2.92 -15.82 -12.84
N ALA A 79 -2.40 -16.46 -13.87
CA ALA A 79 -1.03 -16.27 -14.34
C ALA A 79 -0.71 -14.81 -14.74
N TYR A 80 -1.70 -14.05 -15.23
CA TYR A 80 -1.53 -12.62 -15.48
C TYR A 80 -1.34 -11.83 -14.18
N VAL A 81 -2.08 -12.22 -13.12
CA VAL A 81 -1.92 -11.61 -11.80
C VAL A 81 -0.55 -11.94 -11.21
N ASP A 82 -0.10 -13.21 -11.32
CA ASP A 82 1.22 -13.64 -10.88
C ASP A 82 2.33 -12.86 -11.61
N GLN A 83 2.18 -12.61 -12.91
CA GLN A 83 3.13 -11.79 -13.68
C GLN A 83 3.21 -10.35 -13.14
N ILE A 84 2.11 -9.78 -12.68
CA ILE A 84 2.07 -8.40 -12.17
C ILE A 84 2.55 -8.31 -10.73
N LEU A 85 2.05 -9.18 -9.85
CA LEU A 85 2.24 -9.10 -8.40
C LEU A 85 3.41 -9.95 -7.90
N GLY A 86 3.79 -11.00 -8.63
CA GLY A 86 4.69 -12.05 -8.19
C GLY A 86 3.92 -13.26 -7.69
N GLU A 87 4.62 -14.19 -7.04
CA GLU A 87 4.01 -15.38 -6.46
C GLU A 87 3.12 -15.02 -5.25
N PRO A 88 1.97 -15.71 -5.07
CA PRO A 88 1.14 -15.52 -3.90
C PRO A 88 1.87 -16.01 -2.64
N ALA A 89 1.76 -15.24 -1.57
CA ALA A 89 2.31 -15.62 -0.26
C ALA A 89 1.48 -16.73 0.41
N MET A 90 0.23 -16.85 0.04
CA MET A 90 -0.69 -17.88 0.54
C MET A 90 -1.71 -18.21 -0.53
N GLU A 91 -2.02 -19.51 -0.63
CA GLU A 91 -3.13 -20.02 -1.44
C GLU A 91 -3.98 -20.94 -0.56
N ALA A 92 -5.29 -20.78 -0.63
CA ALA A 92 -6.25 -21.63 0.07
C ALA A 92 -7.45 -21.92 -0.83
N VAL A 93 -7.94 -23.13 -0.76
CA VAL A 93 -9.16 -23.55 -1.45
C VAL A 93 -10.32 -23.44 -0.46
N GLY A 94 -11.33 -22.66 -0.82
CA GLY A 94 -12.57 -22.54 -0.04
C GLY A 94 -13.54 -23.68 -0.36
N ASP A 95 -14.55 -23.85 0.52
CA ASP A 95 -15.57 -24.92 0.41
C ASP A 95 -16.40 -24.84 -0.88
N SER A 96 -16.53 -23.63 -1.45
CA SER A 96 -17.23 -23.39 -2.73
C SER A 96 -16.36 -23.66 -3.98
N GLY A 97 -15.16 -24.23 -3.84
CA GLY A 97 -14.23 -24.44 -4.94
C GLY A 97 -13.54 -23.16 -5.43
N VAL A 98 -13.73 -22.04 -4.74
CA VAL A 98 -13.02 -20.79 -5.01
C VAL A 98 -11.62 -20.87 -4.41
N ILE A 99 -10.61 -20.66 -5.24
CA ILE A 99 -9.22 -20.58 -4.80
C ILE A 99 -8.94 -19.14 -4.38
N ARG A 100 -8.52 -18.94 -3.15
CA ARG A 100 -8.11 -17.64 -2.61
C ARG A 100 -6.59 -17.54 -2.63
N ARG A 101 -6.07 -16.53 -3.28
CA ARG A 101 -4.64 -16.20 -3.36
C ARG A 101 -4.37 -14.86 -2.68
N VAL A 102 -3.42 -14.83 -1.77
CA VAL A 102 -3.02 -13.61 -1.05
C VAL A 102 -1.63 -13.18 -1.46
N TYR A 103 -1.51 -11.95 -1.94
CA TYR A 103 -0.24 -11.35 -2.33
C TYR A 103 0.13 -10.25 -1.33
N LEU A 104 1.39 -10.29 -0.89
CA LEU A 104 1.91 -9.31 0.05
C LEU A 104 2.66 -8.21 -0.69
N MET A 105 2.28 -7.00 -0.41
CA MET A 105 3.01 -5.81 -0.83
C MET A 105 3.47 -5.02 0.41
N ALA A 106 4.42 -4.11 0.26
CA ALA A 106 4.99 -3.40 1.39
C ALA A 106 3.97 -2.58 2.22
N ASP A 107 2.91 -2.12 1.58
CA ASP A 107 1.92 -1.23 2.21
C ASP A 107 0.46 -1.71 2.05
N CYS A 108 0.24 -2.88 1.41
CA CYS A 108 -1.11 -3.43 1.24
C CYS A 108 -1.09 -4.95 1.04
N PHE A 109 -2.24 -5.57 1.31
CA PHE A 109 -2.55 -6.94 0.94
C PHE A 109 -3.43 -6.94 -0.30
N ILE A 110 -3.26 -7.93 -1.16
CA ILE A 110 -4.16 -8.15 -2.29
C ILE A 110 -4.64 -9.58 -2.22
N THR A 111 -5.95 -9.75 -2.06
CA THR A 111 -6.59 -11.05 -2.10
C THR A 111 -7.25 -11.22 -3.46
N VAL A 112 -6.98 -12.32 -4.13
CA VAL A 112 -7.55 -12.64 -5.44
C VAL A 112 -8.33 -13.94 -5.33
N TYR A 113 -9.54 -13.94 -5.82
CA TYR A 113 -10.44 -15.08 -5.84
C TYR A 113 -10.51 -15.63 -7.25
N VAL A 114 -10.21 -16.91 -7.37
CA VAL A 114 -10.15 -17.63 -8.64
C VAL A 114 -11.19 -18.73 -8.66
N ARG A 115 -11.99 -18.76 -9.71
CA ARG A 115 -12.96 -19.83 -10.01
C ARG A 115 -12.83 -20.18 -11.48
N SER A 116 -12.86 -21.48 -11.82
CA SER A 116 -12.78 -21.94 -13.22
C SER A 116 -11.60 -21.37 -14.02
N SER A 117 -10.43 -21.18 -13.36
CA SER A 117 -9.21 -20.59 -13.94
C SER A 117 -9.31 -19.12 -14.35
N GLU A 118 -10.27 -18.40 -13.81
CA GLU A 118 -10.43 -16.95 -14.00
C GLU A 118 -10.52 -16.23 -12.67
N VAL A 119 -10.08 -14.98 -12.65
CA VAL A 119 -10.21 -14.09 -11.50
C VAL A 119 -11.65 -13.59 -11.43
N VAL A 120 -12.40 -14.09 -10.47
CA VAL A 120 -13.81 -13.71 -10.26
C VAL A 120 -13.95 -12.47 -9.37
N ALA A 121 -13.00 -12.27 -8.46
CA ALA A 121 -12.96 -11.09 -7.61
C ALA A 121 -11.53 -10.81 -7.15
N PHE A 122 -11.31 -9.57 -6.72
CA PHE A 122 -10.08 -9.21 -6.00
C PHE A 122 -10.37 -8.14 -4.95
N ALA A 123 -9.63 -8.19 -3.86
CA ALA A 123 -9.71 -7.20 -2.79
C ALA A 123 -8.34 -6.60 -2.51
N ILE A 124 -8.30 -5.31 -2.21
CA ILE A 124 -7.09 -4.55 -1.89
C ILE A 124 -7.29 -3.95 -0.50
N THR A 125 -6.53 -4.43 0.48
CA THR A 125 -6.56 -3.92 1.86
C THR A 125 -5.28 -3.15 2.14
N VAL A 126 -5.39 -1.86 2.40
CA VAL A 126 -4.25 -0.99 2.69
C VAL A 126 -3.94 -1.00 4.18
N HIS A 127 -2.69 -1.22 4.53
CA HIS A 127 -2.21 -1.17 5.92
C HIS A 127 -1.13 -0.10 6.16
N GLY A 128 -0.51 0.40 5.12
CA GLY A 128 0.50 1.45 5.21
C GLY A 128 -0.10 2.86 5.25
N ARG A 129 -0.01 3.57 6.39
CA ARG A 129 -0.56 4.92 6.56
C ARG A 129 -0.14 5.94 5.49
N ARG A 130 1.01 5.73 4.86
CA ARG A 130 1.55 6.62 3.81
C ARG A 130 1.24 6.14 2.40
N PHE A 131 0.67 4.95 2.26
CA PHE A 131 0.26 4.41 0.97
C PHE A 131 -1.21 4.70 0.73
N VAL A 132 -1.49 5.57 -0.22
CA VAL A 132 -2.83 6.02 -0.55
C VAL A 132 -3.06 5.78 -2.04
N PRO A 133 -3.37 4.54 -2.45
CA PRO A 133 -3.66 4.25 -3.84
C PRO A 133 -4.94 4.98 -4.27
N ARG A 134 -4.88 5.59 -5.44
CA ARG A 134 -6.06 6.18 -6.09
C ARG A 134 -6.63 5.15 -7.03
N LEU A 135 -7.75 4.57 -6.65
CA LEU A 135 -8.41 3.53 -7.43
C LEU A 135 -9.54 4.15 -8.23
N PRO A 136 -9.54 3.98 -9.56
CA PRO A 136 -10.64 4.45 -10.37
C PRO A 136 -11.82 3.49 -10.20
N ILE A 137 -12.92 3.98 -9.65
CA ILE A 137 -14.19 3.28 -9.63
C ILE A 137 -15.06 3.89 -10.71
N PRO A 138 -15.62 3.12 -11.66
CA PRO A 138 -16.52 3.66 -12.65
C PRO A 138 -17.77 4.19 -11.93
N TRP A 139 -18.03 5.47 -12.09
CA TRP A 139 -19.17 6.15 -11.47
C TRP A 139 -20.22 6.41 -12.54
N GLY A 140 -21.25 5.60 -12.57
CA GLY A 140 -22.41 5.80 -13.44
C GLY A 140 -23.59 6.27 -12.61
N GLN A 141 -24.07 7.49 -12.81
CA GLN A 141 -25.40 7.86 -12.36
C GLN A 141 -26.42 7.37 -13.40
N HIS A 142 -27.38 6.59 -12.99
CA HIS A 142 -28.62 6.42 -13.75
C HIS A 142 -29.24 7.81 -13.98
N GLY A 143 -29.30 8.23 -15.23
CA GLY A 143 -30.01 9.45 -15.63
C GLY A 143 -29.19 10.74 -15.76
N LEU A 144 -27.96 10.84 -15.30
CA LEU A 144 -27.13 12.01 -15.52
C LEU A 144 -26.06 11.77 -16.59
N LYS A 145 -25.96 12.70 -17.56
CA LYS A 145 -25.06 12.66 -18.72
C LYS A 145 -23.55 12.67 -18.42
N ARG A 146 -23.13 12.52 -17.17
CA ARG A 146 -21.73 12.50 -16.75
C ARG A 146 -21.30 11.09 -16.34
N LYS A 147 -20.78 10.33 -17.27
CA LYS A 147 -19.94 9.18 -16.97
C LYS A 147 -18.68 9.72 -16.27
N GLY A 148 -18.61 9.55 -14.97
CA GLY A 148 -17.48 9.97 -14.15
C GLY A 148 -16.67 8.77 -13.66
N VAL A 149 -15.42 9.00 -13.37
CA VAL A 149 -14.59 8.05 -12.62
C VAL A 149 -14.37 8.64 -11.25
N LEU A 150 -14.92 8.00 -10.21
CA LEU A 150 -14.62 8.36 -8.84
C LEU A 150 -13.22 7.85 -8.49
N LYS A 151 -12.39 8.74 -7.95
CA LYS A 151 -11.04 8.38 -7.49
C LYS A 151 -11.06 8.17 -5.98
N VAL A 152 -11.33 6.94 -5.57
CA VAL A 152 -11.28 6.56 -4.15
C VAL A 152 -9.84 6.47 -3.69
N LYS A 153 -9.55 7.10 -2.57
CA LYS A 153 -8.26 7.03 -1.86
C LYS A 153 -8.45 6.19 -0.61
N LEU A 154 -8.13 4.89 -0.67
CA LEU A 154 -8.24 3.99 0.48
C LEU A 154 -7.46 4.53 1.67
N GLY A 155 -8.08 4.49 2.85
CA GLY A 155 -7.55 5.02 4.10
C GLY A 155 -7.56 6.54 4.21
N ARG A 156 -8.20 7.26 3.27
CA ARG A 156 -8.32 8.73 3.31
C ARG A 156 -9.65 9.31 2.83
N SER A 157 -10.22 8.77 1.75
CA SER A 157 -11.56 9.19 1.34
C SER A 157 -12.56 8.72 2.38
N ARG A 158 -13.33 9.61 2.93
CA ARG A 158 -14.36 9.27 3.91
C ARG A 158 -15.58 8.70 3.18
N TYR A 159 -16.36 7.89 3.84
CA TYR A 159 -17.64 7.41 3.26
C TYR A 159 -18.53 8.56 2.85
N PHE A 160 -18.56 9.63 3.63
CA PHE A 160 -19.30 10.85 3.31
C PHE A 160 -18.94 11.45 1.95
N ASP A 161 -17.65 11.43 1.58
CA ASP A 161 -17.17 11.92 0.27
C ASP A 161 -17.57 10.99 -0.88
N LEU A 162 -17.89 9.73 -0.55
CA LEU A 162 -18.24 8.67 -1.49
C LEU A 162 -19.77 8.50 -1.60
N TYR A 163 -20.49 9.12 -0.66
CA TYR A 163 -21.92 8.93 -0.45
C TYR A 163 -22.71 9.19 -1.72
N ARG A 164 -23.27 8.14 -2.24
CA ARG A 164 -24.41 8.09 -3.17
C ARG A 164 -24.94 6.67 -3.13
N GLU A 165 -26.18 6.53 -2.69
CA GLU A 165 -27.01 5.32 -2.78
C GLU A 165 -26.23 4.00 -2.91
N ALA A 166 -25.61 3.57 -1.82
CA ALA A 166 -25.09 2.22 -1.72
C ALA A 166 -26.27 1.26 -1.95
N GLY A 167 -26.10 0.28 -2.83
CA GLY A 167 -27.13 -0.72 -3.07
C GLY A 167 -27.37 -1.62 -1.86
N GLU A 168 -26.36 -1.78 -1.01
CA GLU A 168 -26.39 -2.58 0.21
C GLU A 168 -25.36 -2.05 1.19
N THR A 169 -25.72 -1.96 2.46
CA THR A 169 -24.81 -1.64 3.55
C THR A 169 -24.91 -2.71 4.62
N SER A 170 -23.82 -3.07 5.22
CA SER A 170 -23.80 -4.01 6.33
C SER A 170 -22.64 -3.74 7.25
N SER A 171 -22.80 -4.12 8.50
CA SER A 171 -21.75 -4.13 9.51
C SER A 171 -21.63 -5.53 10.10
N PHE A 172 -20.47 -5.83 10.61
CA PHE A 172 -20.23 -7.08 11.32
C PHE A 172 -19.34 -6.82 12.52
N VAL A 173 -19.67 -7.48 13.61
CA VAL A 173 -18.90 -7.49 14.85
C VAL A 173 -18.70 -8.95 15.23
N GLY A 174 -17.48 -9.42 15.16
CA GLY A 174 -17.11 -10.76 15.58
C GLY A 174 -16.10 -10.72 16.72
N ALA A 175 -15.75 -11.87 17.27
CA ALA A 175 -14.81 -11.96 18.40
C ALA A 175 -13.44 -11.32 18.15
N ARG A 176 -13.04 -11.16 16.88
CA ARG A 176 -11.74 -10.62 16.46
C ARG A 176 -11.82 -9.71 15.26
N ASN A 177 -12.96 -9.61 14.62
CA ASN A 177 -13.18 -8.84 13.42
C ASN A 177 -14.31 -7.86 13.64
N VAL A 178 -14.07 -6.62 13.27
CA VAL A 178 -15.07 -5.59 13.19
C VAL A 178 -14.93 -4.90 11.86
N GLY A 179 -16.04 -4.55 11.24
CA GLY A 179 -16.01 -3.85 9.98
C GLY A 179 -17.39 -3.36 9.57
N TYR A 180 -17.34 -2.45 8.62
CA TYR A 180 -18.49 -1.84 7.99
C TYR A 180 -18.23 -1.78 6.50
N TYR A 181 -19.16 -2.22 5.66
CA TYR A 181 -19.00 -2.15 4.23
C TYR A 181 -20.22 -1.58 3.52
N GLU A 182 -19.94 -0.98 2.38
CA GLU A 182 -20.91 -0.52 1.42
C GLU A 182 -20.69 -1.18 0.08
N LYS A 183 -21.75 -1.72 -0.50
CA LYS A 183 -21.75 -2.38 -1.79
C LYS A 183 -22.40 -1.50 -2.85
N TYR A 184 -21.71 -1.33 -3.96
CA TYR A 184 -22.15 -0.53 -5.09
C TYR A 184 -22.20 -1.37 -6.35
N TYR A 185 -23.26 -1.21 -7.14
CA TYR A 185 -23.39 -1.81 -8.46
C TYR A 185 -23.05 -0.76 -9.51
N LEU A 186 -21.88 -0.84 -10.11
CA LEU A 186 -21.36 0.19 -11.00
C LEU A 186 -20.87 -0.42 -12.31
N GLY A 187 -21.03 0.31 -13.39
CA GLY A 187 -20.58 -0.13 -14.70
C GLY A 187 -21.51 0.27 -15.82
N ASN A 188 -21.40 -0.39 -16.96
CA ASN A 188 -22.30 -0.24 -18.08
C ASN A 188 -23.41 -1.33 -18.02
N PRO A 189 -24.58 -1.09 -18.61
CA PRO A 189 -25.59 -2.11 -18.78
C PRO A 189 -24.99 -3.40 -19.39
N GLY A 190 -25.26 -4.54 -18.75
CA GLY A 190 -24.72 -5.84 -19.15
C GLY A 190 -23.29 -6.16 -18.61
N TYR A 191 -22.61 -5.19 -18.00
CA TYR A 191 -21.27 -5.36 -17.42
C TYR A 191 -21.14 -4.67 -16.05
N TYR A 192 -22.20 -4.75 -15.23
CA TYR A 192 -22.14 -4.23 -13.87
C TYR A 192 -21.22 -5.09 -13.01
N GLN A 193 -20.29 -4.42 -12.35
CA GLN A 193 -19.45 -5.03 -11.32
C GLN A 193 -19.91 -4.57 -9.94
N LYS A 194 -19.69 -5.41 -8.94
CA LYS A 194 -19.94 -5.05 -7.56
C LYS A 194 -18.63 -4.50 -6.96
N TYR A 195 -18.73 -3.31 -6.39
CA TYR A 195 -17.63 -2.65 -5.69
C TYR A 195 -17.99 -2.59 -4.22
N VAL A 196 -17.21 -3.24 -3.38
CA VAL A 196 -17.40 -3.23 -1.93
C VAL A 196 -16.31 -2.38 -1.30
N LEU A 197 -16.71 -1.32 -0.65
CA LEU A 197 -15.82 -0.47 0.13
C LEU A 197 -15.99 -0.85 1.60
N ASP A 198 -14.94 -1.32 2.22
CA ASP A 198 -14.96 -1.83 3.57
C ASP A 198 -13.96 -1.09 4.46
N SER A 199 -14.38 -0.81 5.69
CA SER A 199 -13.54 -0.32 6.78
C SER A 199 -13.49 -1.39 7.85
N ASN A 200 -12.37 -2.10 7.93
CA ASN A 200 -12.16 -3.22 8.85
C ASN A 200 -10.92 -3.03 9.72
N ASN A 201 -10.83 -3.84 10.76
CA ASN A 201 -9.69 -3.84 11.68
C ASN A 201 -8.51 -4.71 11.24
N ALA A 202 -8.51 -5.22 10.01
CA ALA A 202 -7.37 -5.97 9.45
C ALA A 202 -6.13 -5.10 9.25
N SER A 203 -6.24 -3.79 9.43
CA SER A 203 -5.12 -2.88 9.35
C SER A 203 -5.25 -1.71 10.35
N PRO A 204 -4.13 -1.10 10.77
CA PRO A 204 -4.14 0.01 11.74
C PRO A 204 -4.71 1.33 11.18
N ILE A 205 -5.11 1.37 9.93
CA ILE A 205 -5.77 2.52 9.28
C ILE A 205 -7.26 2.29 9.06
N GLY A 206 -7.75 1.10 9.37
CA GLY A 206 -9.17 0.78 9.31
C GLY A 206 -9.91 1.14 10.59
N MET A 207 -11.08 0.58 10.75
CA MET A 207 -11.91 0.79 11.94
C MET A 207 -11.29 0.11 13.15
N PRO A 208 -11.12 0.80 14.29
CA PRO A 208 -10.68 0.17 15.52
C PRO A 208 -11.78 -0.73 16.10
N PHE A 209 -11.36 -1.71 16.89
CA PHE A 209 -12.25 -2.74 17.43
C PHE A 209 -13.30 -2.22 18.44
N ASP A 210 -13.07 -1.06 19.03
CA ASP A 210 -13.94 -0.43 20.04
C ASP A 210 -15.03 0.47 19.45
N VAL A 211 -15.21 0.45 18.14
CA VAL A 211 -16.24 1.24 17.47
C VAL A 211 -17.34 0.32 16.98
N ASP A 212 -18.56 0.59 17.43
CA ASP A 212 -19.76 -0.05 16.92
C ASP A 212 -20.19 0.70 15.63
N PRO A 213 -20.16 0.03 14.48
CA PRO A 213 -20.72 0.61 13.28
C PRO A 213 -22.25 0.68 13.37
N PRO A 214 -22.90 1.67 12.71
CA PRO A 214 -24.34 1.72 12.68
C PRO A 214 -24.86 0.44 12.01
N THR A 215 -25.70 -0.29 12.74
CA THR A 215 -26.29 -1.54 12.26
C THR A 215 -27.71 -1.28 11.78
N ASN A 216 -28.08 -1.91 10.66
CA ASN A 216 -29.48 -1.97 10.26
C ASN A 216 -30.29 -2.99 11.08
N SER A 217 -29.66 -3.72 12.01
CA SER A 217 -30.26 -4.82 12.76
C SER A 217 -31.39 -4.39 13.71
N ASP A 218 -31.40 -3.11 14.09
CA ASP A 218 -32.46 -2.57 14.97
C ASP A 218 -33.66 -1.96 14.19
N ARG A 219 -33.60 -2.06 12.86
CA ARG A 219 -34.72 -1.68 12.04
C ARG A 219 -35.73 -2.81 12.00
N ASP A 220 -36.81 -2.60 12.73
CA ASP A 220 -38.03 -3.37 12.54
C ASP A 220 -38.46 -3.19 11.08
N ASP A 221 -38.37 -4.25 10.26
CA ASP A 221 -38.57 -4.23 8.80
C ASP A 221 -39.97 -3.71 8.37
N ASN A 222 -40.86 -3.45 9.33
CA ASN A 222 -42.22 -3.10 9.09
C ASN A 222 -42.60 -1.60 9.23
N LEU A 223 -41.67 -0.73 9.66
CA LEU A 223 -42.07 0.64 10.08
C LEU A 223 -41.21 1.80 9.56
N LEU A 224 -40.25 1.59 8.68
CA LEU A 224 -39.30 2.66 8.32
C LEU A 224 -39.38 3.06 6.85
N ASP A 225 -39.46 4.35 6.64
CA ASP A 225 -39.16 4.99 5.36
C ASP A 225 -37.77 4.49 4.89
N PRO A 226 -37.70 3.72 3.79
CA PRO A 226 -36.41 3.20 3.30
C PRO A 226 -35.41 4.32 2.93
N ALA A 227 -35.85 5.57 2.93
CA ALA A 227 -35.03 6.72 2.58
C ALA A 227 -34.32 7.37 3.79
N ALA A 228 -34.66 7.04 5.05
CA ALA A 228 -34.04 7.67 6.21
C ALA A 228 -32.81 6.85 6.69
N PRO A 229 -31.61 7.43 6.73
CA PRO A 229 -30.44 6.75 7.27
C PRO A 229 -30.58 6.50 8.79
N PRO A 230 -29.96 5.45 9.35
CA PRO A 230 -29.93 5.20 10.79
C PRO A 230 -29.33 6.37 11.57
N ASP A 231 -29.72 6.51 12.84
CA ASP A 231 -29.12 7.50 13.74
C ASP A 231 -27.60 7.31 13.82
N GLY A 232 -26.85 8.41 13.81
CA GLY A 232 -25.38 8.38 13.83
C GLY A 232 -24.69 8.05 12.50
N TRP A 233 -25.44 7.68 11.46
CA TRP A 233 -24.90 7.32 10.14
C TRP A 233 -24.05 8.42 9.51
N GLU A 234 -24.55 9.64 9.51
CA GLU A 234 -23.84 10.78 8.92
C GLU A 234 -22.53 11.09 9.64
N GLU A 235 -22.53 11.00 10.98
CA GLU A 235 -21.36 11.19 11.80
C GLU A 235 -20.32 10.08 11.56
N PHE A 236 -20.79 8.83 11.50
CA PHE A 236 -19.95 7.69 11.15
C PHE A 236 -19.29 7.87 9.78
N HIS A 237 -20.06 8.24 8.76
CA HIS A 237 -19.55 8.46 7.40
C HIS A 237 -18.57 9.62 7.30
N LYS A 238 -18.74 10.67 8.10
CA LYS A 238 -17.78 11.78 8.20
C LYS A 238 -16.49 11.39 8.90
N ARG A 239 -16.52 10.40 9.78
CA ARG A 239 -15.40 9.98 10.59
C ARG A 239 -14.55 8.92 9.93
N TRP A 240 -15.17 7.92 9.30
CA TRP A 240 -14.47 6.71 8.85
C TRP A 240 -14.16 6.72 7.35
N SER A 241 -13.10 6.00 7.01
CA SER A 241 -12.62 5.85 5.64
C SER A 241 -12.46 4.37 5.30
N PRO A 242 -12.88 3.91 4.12
CA PRO A 242 -12.61 2.54 3.71
C PRO A 242 -11.11 2.30 3.58
N ASN A 243 -10.63 1.21 4.13
CA ASN A 243 -9.26 0.72 3.98
C ASN A 243 -9.17 -0.45 3.01
N THR A 244 -10.30 -1.02 2.62
CA THR A 244 -10.40 -2.12 1.67
C THR A 244 -11.34 -1.76 0.54
N LEU A 245 -10.96 -2.17 -0.68
CA LEU A 245 -11.82 -2.20 -1.86
C LEU A 245 -11.82 -3.62 -2.39
N CYS A 246 -13.00 -4.23 -2.44
CA CYS A 246 -13.23 -5.48 -3.17
C CYS A 246 -13.99 -5.19 -4.47
N VAL A 247 -13.57 -5.81 -5.55
CA VAL A 247 -14.24 -5.77 -6.86
C VAL A 247 -14.63 -7.19 -7.22
N ILE A 248 -15.91 -7.41 -7.47
CA ILE A 248 -16.47 -8.69 -7.88
C ILE A 248 -16.92 -8.56 -9.34
N GLY A 249 -16.56 -9.52 -10.16
CA GLY A 249 -16.83 -9.55 -11.57
C GLY A 249 -18.32 -9.53 -11.91
N PRO A 250 -18.68 -9.19 -13.15
CA PRO A 250 -20.06 -9.21 -13.59
C PRO A 250 -20.60 -10.65 -13.54
N HIS A 251 -21.84 -10.79 -13.12
CA HIS A 251 -22.56 -12.08 -13.03
C HIS A 251 -21.96 -13.12 -12.06
N GLU A 252 -20.95 -12.74 -11.27
CA GLU A 252 -20.34 -13.66 -10.31
C GLU A 252 -21.18 -13.78 -9.04
N SER A 253 -21.30 -15.05 -8.57
CA SER A 253 -21.83 -15.34 -7.24
C SER A 253 -20.86 -14.86 -6.17
N GLU A 254 -21.38 -14.32 -5.09
CA GLU A 254 -20.57 -13.92 -3.92
C GLU A 254 -20.18 -15.11 -3.05
N GLU A 255 -20.73 -16.30 -3.35
CA GLU A 255 -20.44 -17.52 -2.60
C GLU A 255 -18.94 -17.86 -2.63
N GLY A 256 -18.34 -18.00 -1.47
CA GLY A 256 -16.90 -18.24 -1.30
C GLY A 256 -16.02 -17.00 -1.53
N ILE A 257 -16.60 -15.82 -1.76
CA ILE A 257 -15.88 -14.56 -1.85
C ILE A 257 -16.10 -13.80 -0.54
N ASN A 258 -15.01 -13.57 0.20
CA ASN A 258 -15.08 -12.67 1.35
C ASN A 258 -14.89 -11.22 0.88
N PRO A 259 -15.93 -10.40 0.83
CA PRO A 259 -15.84 -9.01 0.37
C PRO A 259 -14.98 -8.13 1.27
N LEU A 260 -14.73 -8.57 2.50
CA LEU A 260 -13.91 -7.86 3.49
C LEU A 260 -12.40 -7.95 3.21
N GLY A 261 -12.02 -8.60 2.13
CA GLY A 261 -10.64 -8.69 1.69
C GLY A 261 -9.83 -9.74 2.42
N ILE A 262 -8.93 -9.33 3.32
CA ILE A 262 -8.06 -10.27 4.02
C ILE A 262 -8.70 -10.66 5.37
N GLU A 263 -8.76 -11.95 5.65
CA GLU A 263 -9.15 -12.45 6.95
C GLU A 263 -8.09 -12.17 8.00
N TYR A 264 -8.51 -11.83 9.21
CA TYR A 264 -7.62 -11.54 10.33
C TYR A 264 -6.63 -12.66 10.61
N ASP A 265 -7.07 -13.92 10.52
CA ASP A 265 -6.20 -15.07 10.73
C ASP A 265 -5.11 -15.20 9.66
N ALA A 266 -5.41 -14.85 8.42
CA ALA A 266 -4.41 -14.77 7.37
C ALA A 266 -3.37 -13.68 7.66
N VAL A 267 -3.78 -12.53 8.20
CA VAL A 267 -2.88 -11.44 8.59
C VAL A 267 -1.94 -11.88 9.72
N ARG A 268 -2.40 -12.66 10.69
CA ARG A 268 -1.57 -13.16 11.81
C ARG A 268 -0.45 -14.09 11.38
N VAL A 269 -0.66 -14.86 10.35
CA VAL A 269 0.35 -15.80 9.81
C VAL A 269 1.44 -15.07 9.04
N LEU A 270 1.15 -13.85 8.58
CA LEU A 270 2.08 -13.09 7.77
C LEU A 270 3.07 -12.30 8.65
N PRO A 271 4.40 -12.50 8.49
CA PRO A 271 5.43 -11.98 9.41
C PRO A 271 5.58 -10.46 9.43
N LEU A 272 4.73 -9.72 8.73
CA LEU A 272 4.89 -8.29 8.48
C LEU A 272 4.49 -7.36 9.65
N TRP A 273 3.83 -7.87 10.69
CA TRP A 273 3.38 -7.06 11.83
C TRP A 273 4.46 -6.83 12.90
N ARG A 274 5.67 -7.35 12.70
CA ARG A 274 6.78 -7.22 13.66
C ARG A 274 7.88 -6.24 13.22
N ARG A 275 7.64 -5.41 12.21
CA ARG A 275 8.63 -4.39 11.81
C ARG A 275 8.11 -2.96 11.94
#